data_faeed01869e79a6948c94c0d65a6342d
#
_entry.id   faeed01869e79a6948c94c0d65a6342d
#
_cell.length_a   1.000
_cell.length_b   1.000
_cell.length_c   1.000
_cell.angle_alpha   90.00
_cell.angle_beta   90.00
_cell.angle_gamma   90.00
#
_symmetry.space_group_name_H-M   'P 1'
#
loop_
_entity.id
_entity.type
_entity.pdbx_description
1 polymer ?
#
loop_
_entity_poly.entity_id
_entity_poly.type
_entity_poly.pdbx_seq_one_letter_code
_entity_poly.pdbx_strand_id
1 'polypeptide(L)'
;MKFTAFERNLQGTGASRRLRNSGKVPGIVFGAGEPKMVELDHNALYFALKKEAFHSSVLEMELAGAVQKVLLRDFQMHPWKQQVLHVDFQRVDATTRIHKKVPLHFVNEAESPAVKQDKCIINHVTTVLEIECLAEQLPEFITVDLGRAVKGQIIHVEDLKLASHIKVLTHGRKAPTIATVVEPVEEVIAAPVAAAEPAKGKK
;
A
#
# COMPACT_ATOMS: atom_id res chain seq x y z
N MET A 1 17.78 2.48 2.50
CA MET A 1 17.97 3.12 1.17
C MET A 1 18.43 4.54 1.37
N LYS A 2 19.34 5.04 0.50
CA LYS A 2 19.88 6.41 0.58
C LYS A 2 19.36 7.25 -0.57
N PHE A 3 19.03 8.53 -0.31
CA PHE A 3 18.67 9.51 -1.34
C PHE A 3 19.09 10.91 -0.90
N THR A 4 19.32 11.77 -1.89
CA THR A 4 19.77 13.16 -1.65
C THR A 4 18.59 14.12 -1.79
N ALA A 5 18.48 15.05 -0.88
CA ALA A 5 17.51 16.13 -0.90
C ALA A 5 18.25 17.50 -0.79
N PHE A 6 17.67 18.52 -1.38
CA PHE A 6 18.20 19.88 -1.34
C PHE A 6 17.26 20.78 -0.52
N GLU A 7 17.82 21.74 0.20
CA GLU A 7 17.00 22.73 0.91
C GLU A 7 16.29 23.65 -0.06
N ARG A 8 15.04 23.96 0.24
CA ARG A 8 14.20 24.82 -0.57
C ARG A 8 13.84 26.09 0.20
N ASN A 9 14.09 27.27 -0.39
CA ASN A 9 13.79 28.57 0.25
C ASN A 9 12.52 29.22 -0.29
N LEU A 10 12.12 28.92 -1.53
CA LEU A 10 10.98 29.58 -2.18
C LEU A 10 9.67 28.82 -1.87
N GLN A 11 8.67 29.53 -1.39
CA GLN A 11 7.34 29.02 -1.07
C GLN A 11 6.27 29.51 -2.06
N GLY A 12 5.08 28.90 -1.94
CA GLY A 12 3.88 29.29 -2.66
C GLY A 12 3.61 28.47 -3.92
N THR A 13 2.39 28.60 -4.42
CA THR A 13 1.84 27.79 -5.52
C THR A 13 2.62 27.99 -6.82
N GLY A 14 2.98 29.22 -7.16
CA GLY A 14 3.74 29.53 -8.37
C GLY A 14 5.17 28.96 -8.34
N ALA A 15 5.85 29.05 -7.19
CA ALA A 15 7.18 28.48 -7.01
C ALA A 15 7.14 26.95 -7.10
N SER A 16 6.19 26.29 -6.45
CA SER A 16 6.01 24.83 -6.53
C SER A 16 5.70 24.34 -7.95
N ARG A 17 4.89 25.11 -8.70
CA ARG A 17 4.59 24.78 -10.11
C ARG A 17 5.84 24.89 -10.98
N ARG A 18 6.66 25.96 -10.84
CA ARG A 18 7.93 26.10 -11.58
C ARG A 18 8.91 24.98 -11.23
N LEU A 19 8.99 24.61 -9.95
CA LEU A 19 9.84 23.52 -9.48
C LEU A 19 9.46 22.18 -10.15
N ARG A 20 8.16 21.85 -10.19
CA ARG A 20 7.70 20.62 -10.87
C ARG A 20 7.97 20.65 -12.37
N ASN A 21 7.87 21.81 -13.01
CA ASN A 21 8.18 21.95 -14.43
C ASN A 21 9.70 21.80 -14.72
N SER A 22 10.57 22.06 -13.74
CA SER A 22 12.00 21.80 -13.86
C SER A 22 12.41 20.38 -13.49
N GLY A 23 11.45 19.45 -13.32
CA GLY A 23 11.73 18.04 -13.01
C GLY A 23 12.05 17.78 -11.54
N LYS A 24 11.71 18.68 -10.64
CA LYS A 24 11.89 18.49 -9.20
C LYS A 24 10.56 18.39 -8.46
N VAL A 25 10.56 17.74 -7.30
CA VAL A 25 9.38 17.57 -6.43
C VAL A 25 9.59 18.33 -5.14
N PRO A 26 8.64 19.19 -4.76
CA PRO A 26 8.63 19.80 -3.43
C PRO A 26 8.25 18.77 -2.38
N GLY A 27 8.92 18.82 -1.23
CA GLY A 27 8.62 18.01 -0.06
C GLY A 27 8.84 18.76 1.23
N ILE A 28 8.44 18.13 2.32
CA ILE A 28 8.66 18.62 3.69
C ILE A 28 9.25 17.49 4.52
N VAL A 29 10.15 17.86 5.43
CA VAL A 29 10.71 16.97 6.46
C VAL A 29 10.33 17.53 7.82
N PHE A 30 9.56 16.77 8.58
CA PHE A 30 9.08 17.18 9.91
C PHE A 30 9.36 16.07 10.94
N GLY A 31 9.00 16.31 12.19
CA GLY A 31 9.25 15.40 13.33
C GLY A 31 10.23 16.00 14.30
N ALA A 32 11.16 15.23 14.84
CA ALA A 32 12.15 15.71 15.81
C ALA A 32 12.92 16.93 15.27
N GLY A 33 12.61 18.12 15.80
CA GLY A 33 13.18 19.39 15.39
C GLY A 33 12.29 20.22 14.44
N GLU A 34 12.86 21.31 13.91
CA GLU A 34 12.14 22.23 13.03
C GLU A 34 11.79 21.59 11.69
N PRO A 35 10.59 21.84 11.15
CA PRO A 35 10.23 21.39 9.83
C PRO A 35 11.07 22.11 8.77
N LYS A 36 11.62 21.33 7.83
CA LYS A 36 12.42 21.85 6.72
C LYS A 36 11.76 21.54 5.40
N MET A 37 11.71 22.55 4.53
CA MET A 37 11.27 22.34 3.16
C MET A 37 12.42 21.81 2.32
N VAL A 38 12.11 20.81 1.51
CA VAL A 38 13.09 20.14 0.65
C VAL A 38 12.61 20.06 -0.78
N GLU A 39 13.55 19.93 -1.69
CA GLU A 39 13.31 19.58 -3.08
C GLU A 39 14.09 18.32 -3.45
N LEU A 40 13.47 17.46 -4.24
CA LEU A 40 14.04 16.20 -4.69
C LEU A 40 13.97 16.08 -6.20
N ASP A 41 14.85 15.28 -6.78
CA ASP A 41 14.74 14.90 -8.19
C ASP A 41 13.49 14.03 -8.42
N HIS A 42 12.66 14.42 -9.39
CA HIS A 42 11.41 13.72 -9.68
C HIS A 42 11.66 12.30 -10.17
N ASN A 43 12.63 12.08 -11.04
CA ASN A 43 12.86 10.79 -11.66
C ASN A 43 13.35 9.77 -10.65
N ALA A 44 14.35 10.15 -9.85
CA ALA A 44 14.88 9.31 -8.78
C ALA A 44 13.79 8.93 -7.76
N LEU A 45 12.99 9.92 -7.34
CA LEU A 45 11.89 9.72 -6.39
C LEU A 45 10.78 8.82 -6.97
N TYR A 46 10.39 9.02 -8.23
CA TYR A 46 9.36 8.23 -8.88
C TYR A 46 9.72 6.74 -8.94
N PHE A 47 10.96 6.41 -9.32
CA PHE A 47 11.43 5.02 -9.31
C PHE A 47 11.63 4.45 -7.89
N ALA A 48 11.97 5.28 -6.93
CA ALA A 48 12.05 4.87 -5.54
C ALA A 48 10.65 4.53 -4.98
N LEU A 49 9.63 5.33 -5.28
CA LEU A 49 8.24 5.11 -4.87
C LEU A 49 7.60 3.85 -5.48
N LYS A 50 8.13 3.31 -6.58
CA LYS A 50 7.68 2.02 -7.12
C LYS A 50 8.12 0.81 -6.29
N LYS A 51 9.13 0.99 -5.43
CA LYS A 51 9.64 -0.07 -4.57
C LYS A 51 8.85 -0.09 -3.26
N GLU A 52 8.25 -1.21 -2.91
CA GLU A 52 7.50 -1.36 -1.66
C GLU A 52 8.36 -1.06 -0.43
N ALA A 53 9.62 -1.49 -0.44
CA ALA A 53 10.57 -1.21 0.62
C ALA A 53 10.77 0.30 0.88
N PHE A 54 10.54 1.19 -0.09
CA PHE A 54 10.63 2.64 0.11
C PHE A 54 9.49 3.18 0.98
N HIS A 55 8.32 2.54 0.92
CA HIS A 55 7.15 2.94 1.70
C HIS A 55 7.19 2.46 3.15
N SER A 56 7.80 1.31 3.39
CA SER A 56 7.74 0.59 4.67
C SER A 56 9.10 0.42 5.33
N SER A 57 10.14 1.15 4.93
CA SER A 57 11.45 1.12 5.60
C SER A 57 11.93 2.48 6.05
N VAL A 58 12.87 2.48 6.99
CA VAL A 58 13.61 3.70 7.40
C VAL A 58 14.62 4.05 6.31
N LEU A 59 14.56 5.29 5.84
CA LEU A 59 15.38 5.82 4.76
C LEU A 59 16.47 6.72 5.32
N GLU A 60 17.60 6.76 4.65
CA GLU A 60 18.69 7.70 4.93
C GLU A 60 18.61 8.84 3.91
N MET A 61 18.23 10.02 4.38
CA MET A 61 18.18 11.24 3.58
C MET A 61 19.41 12.07 3.85
N GLU A 62 20.12 12.43 2.79
CA GLU A 62 21.21 13.38 2.83
C GLU A 62 20.68 14.79 2.54
N LEU A 63 20.74 15.67 3.53
CA LEU A 63 20.34 17.07 3.41
C LEU A 63 21.51 17.98 3.81
N ALA A 64 21.99 18.82 2.89
CA ALA A 64 23.11 19.73 3.11
C ALA A 64 24.37 19.06 3.72
N GLY A 65 24.67 17.82 3.32
CA GLY A 65 25.81 17.03 3.83
C GLY A 65 25.57 16.31 5.16
N ALA A 66 24.42 16.49 5.79
CA ALA A 66 24.02 15.77 7.00
C ALA A 66 23.07 14.60 6.63
N VAL A 67 23.38 13.41 7.13
CA VAL A 67 22.54 12.22 6.95
C VAL A 67 21.51 12.15 8.08
N GLN A 68 20.24 12.07 7.74
CA GLN A 68 19.12 11.96 8.69
C GLN A 68 18.30 10.71 8.41
N LYS A 69 17.87 10.00 9.46
CA LYS A 69 16.93 8.89 9.35
C LYS A 69 15.52 9.44 9.21
N VAL A 70 14.84 9.09 8.12
CA VAL A 70 13.49 9.56 7.83
C VAL A 70 12.60 8.40 7.37
N LEU A 71 11.31 8.55 7.57
CA LEU A 71 10.28 7.65 7.08
C LEU A 71 9.41 8.42 6.08
N LEU A 72 9.05 7.79 4.96
CA LEU A 72 8.05 8.33 4.07
C LEU A 72 6.69 8.32 4.77
N ARG A 73 6.10 9.48 5.05
CA ARG A 73 4.79 9.57 5.70
C ARG A 73 3.66 9.52 4.69
N ASP A 74 3.72 10.38 3.69
CA ASP A 74 2.71 10.49 2.65
C ASP A 74 3.34 10.98 1.34
N PHE A 75 2.66 10.73 0.24
CA PHE A 75 3.03 11.24 -1.07
C PHE A 75 1.79 11.50 -1.91
N GLN A 76 1.86 12.50 -2.76
CA GLN A 76 0.79 12.87 -3.67
C GLN A 76 1.22 12.64 -5.11
N MET A 77 0.44 11.84 -5.83
CA MET A 77 0.61 11.62 -7.27
C MET A 77 -0.40 12.44 -8.07
N HIS A 78 -0.02 12.82 -9.27
CA HIS A 78 -0.95 13.43 -10.20
C HIS A 78 -1.98 12.39 -10.67
N PRO A 79 -3.30 12.70 -10.75
CA PRO A 79 -4.33 11.70 -11.03
C PRO A 79 -4.15 10.90 -12.32
N TRP A 80 -3.59 11.50 -13.36
CA TRP A 80 -3.43 10.85 -14.67
C TRP A 80 -2.02 10.99 -15.29
N LYS A 81 -1.17 11.91 -14.79
CA LYS A 81 0.24 12.00 -15.19
C LYS A 81 1.11 11.20 -14.25
N GLN A 82 2.13 10.56 -14.78
CA GLN A 82 3.15 9.88 -13.95
C GLN A 82 4.07 10.91 -13.28
N GLN A 83 3.48 11.77 -12.45
CA GLN A 83 4.18 12.87 -11.79
C GLN A 83 3.87 12.89 -10.31
N VAL A 84 4.92 12.92 -9.49
CA VAL A 84 4.82 13.14 -8.05
C VAL A 84 4.62 14.64 -7.80
N LEU A 85 3.58 14.99 -7.04
CA LEU A 85 3.24 16.38 -6.72
C LEU A 85 3.87 16.86 -5.43
N HIS A 86 3.88 16.02 -4.40
CA HIS A 86 4.42 16.33 -3.08
C HIS A 86 4.88 15.06 -2.37
N VAL A 87 5.79 15.20 -1.43
CA VAL A 87 6.24 14.12 -0.58
C VAL A 87 6.51 14.63 0.84
N ASP A 88 6.07 13.83 1.83
CA ASP A 88 6.16 14.12 3.24
C ASP A 88 7.06 13.10 3.93
N PHE A 89 8.14 13.58 4.54
CA PHE A 89 9.04 12.74 5.31
C PHE A 89 8.95 13.10 6.80
N GLN A 90 8.93 12.08 7.63
CA GLN A 90 8.99 12.21 9.08
C GLN A 90 10.37 11.77 9.57
N ARG A 91 11.06 12.63 10.34
CA ARG A 91 12.28 12.21 11.05
C ARG A 91 11.91 11.20 12.12
N VAL A 92 12.69 10.16 12.22
CA VAL A 92 12.46 9.08 13.17
C VAL A 92 13.72 8.78 13.97
N ASP A 93 13.52 8.65 15.27
CA ASP A 93 14.54 8.17 16.19
C ASP A 93 14.25 6.70 16.52
N ALA A 94 15.25 5.97 16.99
CA ALA A 94 15.14 4.54 17.32
C ALA A 94 13.99 4.22 18.30
N THR A 95 13.68 5.16 19.21
CA THR A 95 12.66 5.01 20.25
C THR A 95 11.27 5.47 19.82
N THR A 96 11.14 6.09 18.66
CA THR A 96 9.86 6.64 18.18
C THR A 96 8.93 5.52 17.76
N ARG A 97 7.72 5.51 18.33
CA ARG A 97 6.62 4.66 17.84
C ARG A 97 6.02 5.28 16.60
N ILE A 98 5.85 4.47 15.61
CA ILE A 98 5.31 4.88 14.32
C ILE A 98 4.08 4.05 13.95
N HIS A 99 3.12 4.71 13.32
CA HIS A 99 1.95 4.08 12.72
C HIS A 99 2.16 4.07 11.20
N LYS A 100 2.18 2.87 10.61
CA LYS A 100 2.44 2.73 9.18
C LYS A 100 1.58 1.65 8.55
N LYS A 101 1.22 1.87 7.29
CA LYS A 101 0.58 0.89 6.44
C LYS A 101 1.64 0.03 5.78
N VAL A 102 1.57 -1.29 6.02
CA VAL A 102 2.50 -2.29 5.49
C VAL A 102 1.75 -3.24 4.55
N PRO A 103 2.29 -3.53 3.36
CA PRO A 103 1.65 -4.44 2.42
C PRO A 103 1.69 -5.89 2.92
N LEU A 104 0.65 -6.65 2.54
CA LEU A 104 0.54 -8.08 2.78
C LEU A 104 0.95 -8.84 1.51
N HIS A 105 1.89 -9.76 1.64
CA HIS A 105 2.28 -10.67 0.56
C HIS A 105 1.66 -12.03 0.80
N PHE A 106 0.78 -12.44 -0.09
CA PHE A 106 0.12 -13.74 -0.06
C PHE A 106 1.00 -14.77 -0.75
N VAL A 107 1.29 -15.88 -0.05
CA VAL A 107 2.09 -16.98 -0.57
C VAL A 107 1.31 -18.29 -0.52
N ASN A 108 1.70 -19.25 -1.37
CA ASN A 108 1.13 -20.60 -1.44
C ASN A 108 -0.37 -20.65 -1.78
N GLU A 109 -0.93 -19.60 -2.39
CA GLU A 109 -2.33 -19.55 -2.78
C GLU A 109 -2.71 -20.71 -3.72
N ALA A 110 -1.90 -20.92 -4.77
CA ALA A 110 -2.12 -21.98 -5.76
C ALA A 110 -1.93 -23.40 -5.18
N GLU A 111 -1.27 -23.54 -4.02
CA GLU A 111 -1.03 -24.82 -3.36
C GLU A 111 -2.13 -25.19 -2.37
N SER A 112 -3.01 -24.26 -2.03
CA SER A 112 -4.08 -24.46 -1.06
C SER A 112 -5.04 -25.58 -1.50
N PRO A 113 -5.56 -26.38 -0.56
CA PRO A 113 -6.57 -27.41 -0.84
C PRO A 113 -7.84 -26.79 -1.47
N ALA A 114 -8.22 -25.61 -1.03
CA ALA A 114 -9.38 -24.88 -1.55
C ALA A 114 -9.27 -24.59 -3.04
N VAL A 115 -8.09 -24.22 -3.54
CA VAL A 115 -7.88 -23.92 -4.97
C VAL A 115 -7.65 -25.19 -5.76
N LYS A 116 -6.83 -26.15 -5.27
CA LYS A 116 -6.50 -27.38 -6.00
C LYS A 116 -7.66 -28.38 -6.10
N GLN A 117 -8.40 -28.57 -5.00
CA GLN A 117 -9.46 -29.57 -4.92
C GLN A 117 -10.84 -29.00 -5.26
N ASP A 118 -11.16 -27.87 -4.64
CA ASP A 118 -12.51 -27.29 -4.72
C ASP A 118 -12.63 -26.18 -5.76
N LYS A 119 -11.54 -25.82 -6.47
CA LYS A 119 -11.49 -24.74 -7.47
C LYS A 119 -12.04 -23.40 -6.94
N CYS A 120 -11.94 -23.18 -5.64
CA CYS A 120 -12.39 -21.96 -4.99
C CYS A 120 -11.52 -20.76 -5.39
N ILE A 121 -12.09 -19.58 -5.32
CA ILE A 121 -11.39 -18.32 -5.56
C ILE A 121 -11.08 -17.70 -4.21
N ILE A 122 -9.81 -17.31 -4.01
CA ILE A 122 -9.40 -16.57 -2.82
C ILE A 122 -9.54 -15.08 -3.11
N ASN A 123 -10.42 -14.42 -2.38
CA ASN A 123 -10.62 -12.98 -2.51
C ASN A 123 -9.81 -12.25 -1.42
N HIS A 124 -8.87 -11.40 -1.83
CA HIS A 124 -8.08 -10.56 -0.95
C HIS A 124 -8.88 -9.31 -0.57
N VAL A 125 -9.43 -9.29 0.66
CA VAL A 125 -10.24 -8.17 1.17
C VAL A 125 -9.35 -7.01 1.61
N THR A 126 -8.24 -7.33 2.28
CA THR A 126 -7.30 -6.34 2.78
C THR A 126 -5.90 -6.68 2.29
N THR A 127 -5.30 -5.79 1.51
CA THR A 127 -3.94 -5.95 0.96
C THR A 127 -2.89 -5.15 1.74
N VAL A 128 -3.32 -4.27 2.64
CA VAL A 128 -2.45 -3.39 3.42
C VAL A 128 -2.92 -3.38 4.87
N LEU A 129 -2.02 -3.59 5.82
CA LEU A 129 -2.32 -3.62 7.24
C LEU A 129 -1.70 -2.40 7.95
N GLU A 130 -2.48 -1.73 8.78
CA GLU A 130 -2.00 -0.61 9.58
C GLU A 130 -1.42 -1.13 10.89
N ILE A 131 -0.13 -0.89 11.11
CA ILE A 131 0.61 -1.38 12.28
C ILE A 131 1.26 -0.25 13.07
N GLU A 132 1.39 -0.46 14.38
CA GLU A 132 2.20 0.34 15.29
C GLU A 132 3.42 -0.47 15.69
N CYS A 133 4.62 0.08 15.46
CA CYS A 133 5.88 -0.53 15.88
C CYS A 133 6.95 0.53 16.16
N LEU A 134 8.10 0.11 16.67
CA LEU A 134 9.28 0.96 16.74
C LEU A 134 9.91 1.13 15.36
N ALA A 135 10.52 2.30 15.11
CA ALA A 135 11.10 2.62 13.80
C ALA A 135 12.12 1.58 13.31
N GLU A 136 12.94 1.03 14.20
CA GLU A 136 13.97 0.03 13.85
C GLU A 136 13.39 -1.36 13.55
N GLN A 137 12.18 -1.65 14.00
CA GLN A 137 11.53 -2.95 13.87
C GLN A 137 10.40 -2.96 12.84
N LEU A 138 10.39 -1.96 11.95
CA LEU A 138 9.40 -1.85 10.89
C LEU A 138 9.65 -2.92 9.82
N PRO A 139 8.72 -3.86 9.57
CA PRO A 139 8.85 -4.83 8.49
C PRO A 139 8.54 -4.18 7.14
N GLU A 140 9.25 -4.61 6.09
CA GLU A 140 8.98 -4.14 4.72
C GLU A 140 7.66 -4.67 4.18
N PHE A 141 7.33 -5.91 4.50
CA PHE A 141 6.06 -6.59 4.16
C PHE A 141 5.72 -7.63 5.22
N ILE A 142 4.48 -8.08 5.24
CA ILE A 142 4.00 -9.17 6.10
C ILE A 142 3.56 -10.32 5.20
N THR A 143 4.16 -11.50 5.40
CA THR A 143 3.82 -12.70 4.63
C THR A 143 2.61 -13.40 5.23
N VAL A 144 1.61 -13.68 4.41
CA VAL A 144 0.39 -14.43 4.74
C VAL A 144 0.42 -15.77 4.00
N ASP A 145 0.55 -16.87 4.72
CA ASP A 145 0.56 -18.20 4.14
C ASP A 145 -0.87 -18.74 3.97
N LEU A 146 -1.28 -18.93 2.72
CA LEU A 146 -2.58 -19.47 2.35
C LEU A 146 -2.56 -20.96 2.04
N GLY A 147 -1.43 -21.63 2.21
CA GLY A 147 -1.26 -23.06 1.87
C GLY A 147 -2.19 -24.03 2.61
N ARG A 148 -2.82 -23.58 3.71
CA ARG A 148 -3.77 -24.39 4.51
C ARG A 148 -5.21 -23.88 4.40
N ALA A 149 -5.49 -22.95 3.48
CA ALA A 149 -6.81 -22.40 3.33
C ALA A 149 -7.82 -23.48 2.87
N VAL A 150 -8.98 -23.52 3.54
CA VAL A 150 -10.07 -24.46 3.30
C VAL A 150 -11.27 -23.69 2.73
N LYS A 151 -12.11 -24.40 1.98
CA LYS A 151 -13.35 -23.90 1.40
C LYS A 151 -14.23 -23.17 2.44
N GLY A 152 -14.68 -21.98 2.10
CA GLY A 152 -15.53 -21.15 2.98
C GLY A 152 -14.80 -20.53 4.17
N GLN A 153 -13.47 -20.67 4.28
CA GLN A 153 -12.70 -20.09 5.37
C GLN A 153 -12.55 -18.58 5.21
N ILE A 154 -12.68 -17.86 6.32
CA ILE A 154 -12.36 -16.43 6.44
C ILE A 154 -11.08 -16.33 7.25
N ILE A 155 -10.08 -15.66 6.69
CA ILE A 155 -8.78 -15.45 7.35
C ILE A 155 -8.77 -14.07 7.97
N HIS A 156 -8.54 -14.04 9.27
CA HIS A 156 -8.49 -12.81 10.07
C HIS A 156 -7.05 -12.41 10.41
N VAL A 157 -6.87 -11.17 10.85
CA VAL A 157 -5.57 -10.65 11.29
C VAL A 157 -4.99 -11.45 12.46
N GLU A 158 -5.84 -12.04 13.32
CA GLU A 158 -5.43 -12.84 14.46
C GLU A 158 -4.75 -14.17 14.07
N ASP A 159 -5.04 -14.68 12.86
CA ASP A 159 -4.45 -15.88 12.30
C ASP A 159 -3.00 -15.66 11.78
N LEU A 160 -2.59 -14.39 11.69
CA LEU A 160 -1.25 -14.04 11.22
C LEU A 160 -0.19 -14.29 12.30
N LYS A 161 0.92 -14.87 11.89
CA LYS A 161 2.10 -15.00 12.74
C LYS A 161 2.88 -13.68 12.79
N LEU A 162 2.35 -12.71 13.52
CA LEU A 162 3.01 -11.42 13.71
C LEU A 162 4.06 -11.52 14.81
N ALA A 163 5.14 -10.78 14.65
CA ALA A 163 6.14 -10.65 15.70
C ALA A 163 5.54 -9.87 16.91
N SER A 164 5.92 -10.21 18.12
CA SER A 164 5.35 -9.68 19.36
C SER A 164 5.50 -8.17 19.56
N HIS A 165 6.39 -7.54 18.81
CA HIS A 165 6.63 -6.09 18.84
C HIS A 165 5.73 -5.29 17.88
N ILE A 166 4.92 -5.96 17.07
CA ILE A 166 4.01 -5.35 16.11
C ILE A 166 2.60 -5.34 16.71
N LYS A 167 2.02 -4.15 16.84
CA LYS A 167 0.62 -3.98 17.17
C LYS A 167 -0.18 -3.62 15.93
N VAL A 168 -1.27 -4.34 15.67
CA VAL A 168 -2.20 -4.00 14.58
C VAL A 168 -3.23 -3.00 15.07
N LEU A 169 -3.43 -1.94 14.29
CA LEU A 169 -4.46 -0.94 14.53
C LEU A 169 -5.75 -1.34 13.82
N THR A 170 -6.72 -1.81 14.59
CA THR A 170 -8.00 -2.31 14.05
C THR A 170 -9.09 -1.25 13.91
N HIS A 171 -8.82 0.01 14.33
CA HIS A 171 -9.77 1.14 14.29
C HIS A 171 -11.18 0.79 14.79
N GLY A 172 -11.26 0.01 15.88
CA GLY A 172 -12.53 -0.40 16.48
C GLY A 172 -13.26 -1.55 15.77
N ARG A 173 -12.69 -2.13 14.71
CA ARG A 173 -13.21 -3.36 14.12
C ARG A 173 -12.67 -4.56 14.87
N LYS A 174 -13.56 -5.44 15.31
CA LYS A 174 -13.16 -6.74 15.85
C LYS A 174 -12.66 -7.59 14.67
N ALA A 175 -11.42 -8.09 14.77
CA ALA A 175 -10.82 -9.02 13.82
C ALA A 175 -11.03 -8.65 12.31
N PRO A 176 -10.30 -7.66 11.75
CA PRO A 176 -10.42 -7.33 10.34
C PRO A 176 -10.09 -8.54 9.47
N THR A 177 -10.92 -8.77 8.45
CA THR A 177 -10.75 -9.86 7.49
C THR A 177 -9.67 -9.52 6.49
N ILE A 178 -8.76 -10.46 6.26
CA ILE A 178 -7.66 -10.34 5.29
C ILE A 178 -8.05 -10.98 3.96
N ALA A 179 -8.47 -12.23 4.01
CA ALA A 179 -8.86 -12.97 2.82
C ALA A 179 -10.10 -13.82 3.09
N THR A 180 -10.88 -14.06 2.05
CA THR A 180 -12.05 -14.95 2.07
C THR A 180 -11.94 -15.95 0.94
N VAL A 181 -12.21 -17.22 1.26
CA VAL A 181 -12.26 -18.30 0.27
C VAL A 181 -13.71 -18.47 -0.17
N VAL A 182 -14.01 -18.15 -1.43
CA VAL A 182 -15.36 -18.16 -1.99
C VAL A 182 -15.45 -19.25 -3.04
N GLU A 183 -16.56 -19.98 -3.05
CA GLU A 183 -16.89 -20.92 -4.11
C GLU A 183 -17.16 -20.16 -5.42
N PRO A 184 -16.67 -20.63 -6.57
CA PRO A 184 -17.08 -20.06 -7.84
C PRO A 184 -18.60 -20.32 -8.01
N VAL A 185 -19.38 -19.26 -8.10
CA VAL A 185 -20.77 -19.37 -8.52
C VAL A 185 -20.75 -19.65 -10.02
N GLU A 186 -21.03 -20.90 -10.42
CA GLU A 186 -21.34 -21.18 -11.82
C GLU A 186 -22.61 -20.41 -12.15
N GLU A 187 -22.48 -19.28 -12.85
CA GLU A 187 -23.62 -18.67 -13.50
C GLU A 187 -24.16 -19.69 -14.51
N VAL A 188 -25.23 -20.34 -14.14
CA VAL A 188 -26.05 -21.08 -15.10
C VAL A 188 -26.59 -20.05 -16.08
N ILE A 189 -25.92 -19.90 -17.23
CA ILE A 189 -26.39 -19.10 -18.34
C ILE A 189 -27.70 -19.79 -18.76
N ALA A 190 -28.83 -19.29 -18.27
CA ALA A 190 -30.14 -19.71 -18.71
C ALA A 190 -30.19 -19.45 -20.23
N ALA A 191 -30.23 -20.51 -21.00
CA ALA A 191 -30.39 -20.45 -22.45
C ALA A 191 -31.58 -19.55 -22.78
N PRO A 192 -31.48 -18.65 -23.79
CA PRO A 192 -32.57 -17.78 -24.16
C PRO A 192 -33.74 -18.67 -24.61
N VAL A 193 -34.84 -18.58 -23.89
CA VAL A 193 -36.10 -19.20 -24.26
C VAL A 193 -36.49 -18.67 -25.64
N ALA A 194 -36.49 -19.54 -26.61
CA ALA A 194 -36.91 -19.24 -27.99
C ALA A 194 -38.31 -18.60 -27.96
N ALA A 195 -38.36 -17.36 -28.43
CA ALA A 195 -39.62 -16.64 -28.60
C ALA A 195 -40.52 -17.42 -29.59
N ALA A 196 -41.65 -17.87 -29.10
CA ALA A 196 -42.71 -18.44 -29.93
C ALA A 196 -43.20 -17.37 -30.91
N GLU A 197 -43.21 -17.72 -32.20
CA GLU A 197 -43.84 -16.93 -33.26
C GLU A 197 -45.33 -16.67 -32.96
N PRO A 198 -45.85 -15.47 -33.17
CA PRO A 198 -47.27 -15.25 -33.20
C PRO A 198 -47.85 -15.66 -34.58
N ALA A 199 -48.72 -16.65 -34.57
CA ALA A 199 -49.48 -17.11 -35.74
C ALA A 199 -50.29 -15.95 -36.37
N LYS A 200 -50.14 -15.78 -37.67
CA LYS A 200 -50.99 -14.95 -38.50
C LYS A 200 -52.45 -15.44 -38.47
N GLY A 201 -53.35 -14.67 -37.85
CA GLY A 201 -54.81 -14.79 -38.03
C GLY A 201 -55.24 -13.95 -39.21
N LYS A 202 -55.81 -14.59 -40.23
CA LYS A 202 -56.59 -13.99 -41.35
C LYS A 202 -57.88 -13.39 -40.80
N LYS A 203 -58.20 -12.17 -41.10
CA LYS A 203 -59.38 -11.68 -41.84
C LYS A 203 -59.27 -10.19 -42.01
#